data_e5f6573ef53b57d488d4532205869260
#
_entry.id   e5f6573ef53b57d488d4532205869260
#
_cell.length_a   1.000
_cell.length_b   1.000
_cell.length_c   1.000
_cell.angle_alpha   90.00
_cell.angle_beta   90.00
_cell.angle_gamma   90.00
#
_symmetry.space_group_name_H-M   'P 1'
#
loop_
_entity.id
_entity.type
_entity.pdbx_description
1 polymer ?
#
loop_
_entity_poly.entity_id
_entity_poly.type
_entity_poly.pdbx_seq_one_letter_code
_entity_poly.pdbx_strand_id
1 'polypeptide(L)'
;MFATAHHIGIVVTTLLMIGAAAVAVVARLRIRRPLLAVRTGPLGGLPLTPLLFLGVVAMGLTAAWATSNAVHLISVLGYPTIGGLWFVTLWSIQPTVVTEYGLVPDVQRMERAVPWGRIVDYSVSRGTDDSTHFIFFYRNSAKASPARMDVHVPATQHDALMHIVERKLDARFAVAVQKAYRTHSSAE
;
A
#
# COMPACT_ATOMS: atom_id res chain seq x y z
N MET A 1 8.17 -24.20 -33.72
CA MET A 1 7.24 -23.06 -33.69
C MET A 1 6.75 -22.74 -32.28
N PHE A 2 6.22 -23.67 -31.48
CA PHE A 2 5.79 -23.43 -30.11
C PHE A 2 6.88 -22.91 -29.16
N ALA A 3 8.10 -23.47 -29.22
CA ALA A 3 9.21 -23.03 -28.37
C ALA A 3 9.59 -21.55 -28.63
N THR A 4 9.61 -21.13 -29.89
CA THR A 4 9.93 -19.74 -30.25
C THR A 4 8.86 -18.77 -29.75
N ALA A 5 7.58 -19.09 -29.93
CA ALA A 5 6.48 -18.29 -29.41
C ALA A 5 6.50 -18.18 -27.89
N HIS A 6 6.81 -19.28 -27.19
CA HIS A 6 6.98 -19.32 -25.74
C HIS A 6 8.11 -18.39 -25.26
N HIS A 7 9.29 -18.46 -25.88
CA HIS A 7 10.43 -17.60 -25.53
C HIS A 7 10.11 -16.11 -25.78
N ILE A 8 9.46 -15.79 -26.91
CA ILE A 8 9.01 -14.41 -27.18
C ILE A 8 8.04 -13.95 -26.09
N GLY A 9 7.09 -14.80 -25.70
CA GLY A 9 6.14 -14.51 -24.60
C GLY A 9 6.84 -14.16 -23.28
N ILE A 10 7.85 -14.96 -22.88
CA ILE A 10 8.63 -14.70 -21.66
C ILE A 10 9.34 -13.34 -21.77
N VAL A 11 10.01 -13.06 -22.88
CA VAL A 11 10.74 -11.80 -23.07
C VAL A 11 9.79 -10.60 -23.00
N VAL A 12 8.67 -10.64 -23.73
CA VAL A 12 7.67 -9.55 -23.74
C VAL A 12 7.11 -9.35 -22.33
N THR A 13 6.72 -10.42 -21.64
CA THR A 13 6.19 -10.33 -20.27
C THR A 13 7.23 -9.76 -19.31
N THR A 14 8.49 -10.17 -19.42
CA THR A 14 9.57 -9.63 -18.59
C THR A 14 9.74 -8.13 -18.81
N LEU A 15 9.73 -7.66 -20.05
CA LEU A 15 9.84 -6.22 -20.35
C LEU A 15 8.66 -5.42 -19.79
N LEU A 16 7.44 -5.94 -19.92
CA LEU A 16 6.25 -5.32 -19.32
C LEU A 16 6.35 -5.24 -17.80
N MET A 17 6.82 -6.31 -17.16
CA MET A 17 7.00 -6.35 -15.71
C MET A 17 8.11 -5.41 -15.21
N ILE A 18 9.20 -5.25 -15.97
CA ILE A 18 10.23 -4.24 -15.70
C ILE A 18 9.61 -2.84 -15.71
N GLY A 19 8.81 -2.52 -16.73
CA GLY A 19 8.11 -1.25 -16.83
C GLY A 19 7.17 -1.02 -15.64
N ALA A 20 6.34 -2.01 -15.29
CA ALA A 20 5.43 -1.94 -14.17
C ALA A 20 6.16 -1.76 -12.83
N ALA A 21 7.24 -2.53 -12.59
CA ALA A 21 8.05 -2.41 -11.38
C ALA A 21 8.71 -1.03 -11.28
N ALA A 22 9.26 -0.51 -12.39
CA ALA A 22 9.86 0.82 -12.43
C ALA A 22 8.83 1.91 -12.07
N VAL A 23 7.63 1.86 -12.65
CA VAL A 23 6.55 2.80 -12.34
C VAL A 23 6.15 2.71 -10.87
N ALA A 24 6.00 1.49 -10.32
CA ALA A 24 5.63 1.26 -8.92
C ALA A 24 6.69 1.83 -7.96
N VAL A 25 7.96 1.56 -8.22
CA VAL A 25 9.08 2.07 -7.42
C VAL A 25 9.16 3.59 -7.50
N VAL A 26 9.07 4.18 -8.69
CA VAL A 26 9.06 5.63 -8.87
C VAL A 26 7.88 6.28 -8.14
N ALA A 27 6.68 5.71 -8.24
CA ALA A 27 5.52 6.19 -7.50
C ALA A 27 5.78 6.16 -5.99
N ARG A 28 6.38 5.10 -5.48
CA ARG A 28 6.77 4.97 -4.07
C ARG A 28 7.79 6.01 -3.64
N LEU A 29 8.81 6.27 -4.47
CA LEU A 29 9.87 7.25 -4.18
C LEU A 29 9.37 8.70 -4.21
N ARG A 30 8.27 8.98 -4.92
CA ARG A 30 7.63 10.30 -4.96
C ARG A 30 6.95 10.67 -3.64
N ILE A 31 6.67 9.71 -2.76
CA ILE A 31 6.05 9.99 -1.47
C ILE A 31 7.07 10.66 -0.57
N ARG A 32 6.81 11.93 -0.27
CA ARG A 32 7.69 12.73 0.59
C ARG A 32 7.39 12.48 2.06
N ARG A 33 8.45 12.32 2.87
CA ARG A 33 8.40 12.18 4.35
C ARG A 33 7.36 11.15 4.83
N PRO A 34 7.51 9.88 4.45
CA PRO A 34 6.67 8.81 4.97
C PRO A 34 6.98 8.63 6.46
N LEU A 35 5.95 8.66 7.31
CA LEU A 35 6.06 8.41 8.75
C LEU A 35 5.81 6.94 9.05
N LEU A 36 4.81 6.35 8.40
CA LEU A 36 4.41 4.97 8.60
C LEU A 36 3.89 4.38 7.27
N ALA A 37 4.22 3.14 7.00
CA ALA A 37 3.64 2.37 5.90
C ALA A 37 2.81 1.23 6.48
N VAL A 38 1.50 1.38 6.43
CA VAL A 38 0.56 0.38 6.92
C VAL A 38 0.31 -0.63 5.81
N ARG A 39 0.59 -1.89 6.11
CA ARG A 39 0.32 -3.00 5.21
C ARG A 39 -0.74 -3.89 5.81
N THR A 40 -1.80 -4.09 5.06
CA THR A 40 -2.91 -4.97 5.41
C THR A 40 -2.85 -6.25 4.61
N GLY A 41 -3.19 -7.35 5.24
CA GLY A 41 -3.26 -8.65 4.58
C GLY A 41 -2.64 -9.78 5.40
N PRO A 42 -2.85 -11.01 4.96
CA PRO A 42 -2.28 -12.18 5.61
C PRO A 42 -0.74 -12.09 5.60
N LEU A 43 -0.10 -12.67 6.59
CA LEU A 43 1.36 -12.68 6.75
C LEU A 43 2.00 -11.28 6.74
N GLY A 44 1.37 -10.29 7.40
CA GLY A 44 1.95 -8.95 7.51
C GLY A 44 1.93 -8.15 6.20
N GLY A 45 0.98 -8.43 5.30
CA GLY A 45 0.83 -7.76 4.01
C GLY A 45 1.82 -8.21 2.94
N LEU A 46 2.37 -9.42 3.07
CA LEU A 46 3.16 -10.03 2.00
C LEU A 46 2.28 -10.33 0.78
N PRO A 47 2.73 -10.02 -0.44
CA PRO A 47 2.01 -10.35 -1.66
C PRO A 47 2.09 -11.86 -1.94
N LEU A 48 1.06 -12.60 -1.50
CA LEU A 48 1.05 -14.07 -1.58
C LEU A 48 1.03 -14.59 -3.02
N THR A 49 0.34 -13.91 -3.93
CA THR A 49 0.20 -14.39 -5.31
C THR A 49 1.53 -14.56 -6.05
N PRO A 50 2.45 -13.58 -6.06
CA PRO A 50 3.77 -13.79 -6.66
C PRO A 50 4.63 -14.79 -5.88
N LEU A 51 4.46 -14.93 -4.57
CA LEU A 51 5.17 -15.95 -3.79
C LEU A 51 4.71 -17.37 -4.16
N LEU A 52 3.40 -17.59 -4.30
CA LEU A 52 2.87 -18.87 -4.78
C LEU A 52 3.34 -19.18 -6.20
N PHE A 53 3.33 -18.17 -7.09
CA PHE A 53 3.86 -18.33 -8.44
C PHE A 53 5.33 -18.75 -8.42
N LEU A 54 6.18 -18.06 -7.63
CA LEU A 54 7.59 -18.41 -7.49
C LEU A 54 7.78 -19.83 -6.91
N GLY A 55 6.94 -20.25 -5.97
CA GLY A 55 6.94 -21.60 -5.42
C GLY A 55 6.63 -22.65 -6.49
N VAL A 56 5.61 -22.44 -7.32
CA VAL A 56 5.28 -23.33 -8.44
C VAL A 56 6.41 -23.38 -9.47
N VAL A 57 7.02 -22.25 -9.80
CA VAL A 57 8.17 -22.18 -10.71
C VAL A 57 9.33 -22.95 -10.13
N ALA A 58 9.66 -22.78 -8.85
CA ALA A 58 10.74 -23.51 -8.20
C ALA A 58 10.50 -25.02 -8.23
N MET A 59 9.28 -25.49 -7.92
CA MET A 59 8.93 -26.91 -8.00
C MET A 59 9.05 -27.44 -9.43
N GLY A 60 8.58 -26.69 -10.42
CA GLY A 60 8.71 -27.08 -11.84
C GLY A 60 10.15 -27.21 -12.30
N LEU A 61 11.01 -26.26 -11.90
CA LEU A 61 12.45 -26.29 -12.22
C LEU A 61 13.15 -27.45 -11.53
N THR A 62 12.87 -27.72 -10.26
CA THR A 62 13.45 -28.86 -9.54
C THR A 62 13.02 -30.22 -10.12
N ALA A 63 11.73 -30.34 -10.50
CA ALA A 63 11.24 -31.56 -11.17
C ALA A 63 11.88 -31.75 -12.54
N ALA A 64 12.02 -30.70 -13.34
CA ALA A 64 12.68 -30.77 -14.64
C ALA A 64 14.16 -31.15 -14.51
N TRP A 65 14.84 -30.64 -13.50
CA TRP A 65 16.24 -31.01 -13.20
C TRP A 65 16.35 -32.44 -12.75
N ALA A 66 15.48 -32.94 -11.86
CA ALA A 66 15.48 -34.32 -11.36
C ALA A 66 15.19 -35.34 -12.46
N THR A 67 14.41 -34.96 -13.49
CA THR A 67 14.10 -35.86 -14.64
C THR A 67 15.08 -35.74 -15.79
N SER A 68 16.18 -34.97 -15.61
CA SER A 68 17.18 -34.69 -16.62
C SER A 68 16.63 -34.10 -17.93
N ASN A 69 15.47 -33.46 -17.86
CA ASN A 69 14.88 -32.74 -18.99
C ASN A 69 15.67 -31.46 -19.30
N ALA A 70 15.98 -31.26 -20.59
CA ALA A 70 16.64 -30.04 -21.02
C ALA A 70 15.70 -28.82 -20.77
N VAL A 71 16.05 -27.97 -19.80
CA VAL A 71 15.34 -26.73 -19.53
C VAL A 71 16.05 -25.59 -20.24
N HIS A 72 15.31 -24.85 -21.06
CA HIS A 72 15.87 -23.70 -21.75
C HIS A 72 16.24 -22.58 -20.75
N LEU A 73 17.45 -22.02 -20.89
CA LEU A 73 17.98 -20.97 -20.04
C LEU A 73 17.01 -19.78 -19.92
N ILE A 74 16.32 -19.43 -21.01
CA ILE A 74 15.31 -18.36 -21.03
C ILE A 74 14.16 -18.66 -20.04
N SER A 75 13.72 -19.92 -19.92
CA SER A 75 12.68 -20.30 -18.96
C SER A 75 13.19 -20.28 -17.51
N VAL A 76 14.43 -20.74 -17.30
CA VAL A 76 15.08 -20.77 -15.98
C VAL A 76 15.27 -19.37 -15.40
N LEU A 77 15.63 -18.40 -16.22
CA LEU A 77 15.85 -17.02 -15.80
C LEU A 77 14.56 -16.18 -15.90
N GLY A 78 13.75 -16.41 -16.92
CA GLY A 78 12.59 -15.56 -17.21
C GLY A 78 11.48 -15.69 -16.15
N TYR A 79 11.07 -16.89 -15.77
CA TYR A 79 9.99 -17.06 -14.81
C TYR A 79 10.31 -16.52 -13.41
N PRO A 80 11.49 -16.81 -12.81
CA PRO A 80 11.85 -16.20 -11.53
C PRO A 80 11.95 -14.67 -11.62
N THR A 81 12.46 -14.13 -12.75
CA THR A 81 12.54 -12.69 -12.96
C THR A 81 11.15 -12.05 -13.00
N ILE A 82 10.21 -12.63 -13.77
CA ILE A 82 8.81 -12.17 -13.82
C ILE A 82 8.19 -12.20 -12.43
N GLY A 83 8.32 -13.31 -11.69
CA GLY A 83 7.79 -13.45 -10.33
C GLY A 83 8.39 -12.46 -9.35
N GLY A 84 9.71 -12.24 -9.41
CA GLY A 84 10.41 -11.26 -8.59
C GLY A 84 9.98 -9.82 -8.87
N LEU A 85 9.87 -9.45 -10.14
CA LEU A 85 9.37 -8.12 -10.54
C LEU A 85 7.92 -7.92 -10.14
N TRP A 86 7.08 -8.95 -10.26
CA TRP A 86 5.69 -8.91 -9.79
C TRP A 86 5.62 -8.70 -8.29
N PHE A 87 6.46 -9.43 -7.53
CA PHE A 87 6.57 -9.23 -6.08
C PHE A 87 6.96 -7.79 -5.74
N VAL A 88 8.02 -7.25 -6.37
CA VAL A 88 8.48 -5.86 -6.15
C VAL A 88 7.37 -4.86 -6.48
N THR A 89 6.64 -5.07 -7.58
CA THR A 89 5.54 -4.21 -7.99
C THR A 89 4.47 -4.15 -6.90
N LEU A 90 3.92 -5.29 -6.51
CA LEU A 90 2.87 -5.35 -5.48
C LEU A 90 3.36 -4.84 -4.12
N TRP A 91 4.58 -5.21 -3.73
CA TRP A 91 5.20 -4.73 -2.48
C TRP A 91 5.30 -3.21 -2.41
N SER A 92 5.51 -2.57 -3.55
CA SER A 92 5.67 -1.11 -3.63
C SER A 92 4.35 -0.35 -3.59
N ILE A 93 3.24 -0.93 -4.12
CA ILE A 93 1.97 -0.22 -4.28
C ILE A 93 0.93 -0.53 -3.21
N GLN A 94 1.02 -1.69 -2.55
CA GLN A 94 0.01 -2.14 -1.58
C GLN A 94 -0.12 -1.31 -0.30
N PRO A 95 0.95 -0.71 0.29
CA PRO A 95 0.81 -0.07 1.58
C PRO A 95 0.02 1.25 1.49
N THR A 96 -0.89 1.46 2.45
CA THR A 96 -1.35 2.80 2.79
C THR A 96 -0.21 3.54 3.47
N VAL A 97 0.15 4.70 2.95
CA VAL A 97 1.28 5.48 3.48
C VAL A 97 0.76 6.67 4.27
N VAL A 98 1.13 6.69 5.53
CA VAL A 98 0.93 7.84 6.41
C VAL A 98 2.13 8.76 6.26
N THR A 99 1.89 10.00 5.88
CA THR A 99 2.92 11.02 5.64
C THR A 99 2.79 12.17 6.63
N GLU A 100 3.78 13.03 6.66
CA GLU A 100 3.69 14.27 7.43
C GLU A 100 2.51 15.16 6.99
N TYR A 101 2.09 15.06 5.73
CA TYR A 101 1.07 15.93 5.12
C TYR A 101 -0.34 15.32 5.11
N GLY A 102 -0.47 14.00 5.25
CA GLY A 102 -1.76 13.32 5.18
C GLY A 102 -1.62 11.81 4.94
N LEU A 103 -2.74 11.20 4.63
CA LEU A 103 -2.88 9.78 4.34
C LEU A 103 -2.89 9.56 2.82
N VAL A 104 -2.10 8.60 2.35
CA VAL A 104 -2.04 8.19 0.95
C VAL A 104 -2.53 6.74 0.88
N PRO A 105 -3.82 6.52 0.60
CA PRO A 105 -4.41 5.17 0.57
C PRO A 105 -3.92 4.34 -0.61
N ASP A 106 -3.55 5.00 -1.69
CA ASP A 106 -3.10 4.36 -2.93
C ASP A 106 -1.88 5.11 -3.47
N VAL A 107 -0.74 4.43 -3.44
CA VAL A 107 0.54 4.99 -3.89
C VAL A 107 0.53 5.36 -5.39
N GLN A 108 -0.27 4.66 -6.19
CA GLN A 108 -0.40 4.95 -7.63
C GLN A 108 -1.30 6.16 -7.92
N ARG A 109 -2.23 6.46 -7.02
CA ARG A 109 -3.24 7.51 -7.16
C ARG A 109 -3.06 8.57 -6.09
N MET A 110 -1.97 9.33 -6.22
CA MET A 110 -1.65 10.40 -5.24
C MET A 110 -2.72 11.50 -5.17
N GLU A 111 -3.55 11.64 -6.19
CA GLU A 111 -4.70 12.53 -6.17
C GLU A 111 -5.76 12.14 -5.12
N ARG A 112 -5.74 10.88 -4.68
CA ARG A 112 -6.58 10.39 -3.57
C ARG A 112 -5.97 10.61 -2.19
N ALA A 113 -4.81 11.24 -2.11
CA ALA A 113 -4.20 11.59 -0.84
C ALA A 113 -5.12 12.54 -0.06
N VAL A 114 -5.35 12.22 1.21
CA VAL A 114 -6.19 13.00 2.12
C VAL A 114 -5.29 13.80 3.06
N PRO A 115 -5.13 15.12 2.86
CA PRO A 115 -4.37 15.95 3.79
C PRO A 115 -4.99 15.93 5.19
N TRP A 116 -4.17 15.97 6.23
CA TRP A 116 -4.63 16.05 7.62
C TRP A 116 -5.64 17.19 7.84
N GLY A 117 -5.45 18.29 7.12
CA GLY A 117 -6.34 19.45 7.18
C GLY A 117 -7.77 19.21 6.68
N ARG A 118 -8.03 18.17 5.90
CA ARG A 118 -9.34 17.79 5.39
C ARG A 118 -10.06 16.75 6.24
N ILE A 119 -9.37 16.10 7.16
CA ILE A 119 -9.97 15.14 8.08
C ILE A 119 -10.79 15.91 9.11
N VAL A 120 -12.06 15.56 9.20
CA VAL A 120 -13.05 16.20 10.07
C VAL A 120 -13.19 15.43 11.37
N ASP A 121 -13.10 14.10 11.28
CA ASP A 121 -13.30 13.21 12.42
C ASP A 121 -12.63 11.87 12.14
N TYR A 122 -12.39 11.07 13.17
CA TYR A 122 -11.95 9.71 13.06
C TYR A 122 -12.57 8.81 14.12
N SER A 123 -12.73 7.55 13.81
CA SER A 123 -13.20 6.52 14.72
C SER A 123 -12.26 5.33 14.67
N VAL A 124 -12.06 4.69 15.81
CA VAL A 124 -11.22 3.50 15.94
C VAL A 124 -12.09 2.34 16.39
N SER A 125 -12.06 1.24 15.66
CA SER A 125 -12.81 0.03 15.97
C SER A 125 -11.87 -1.16 15.96
N ARG A 126 -12.00 -2.06 16.92
CA ARG A 126 -11.26 -3.34 16.91
C ARG A 126 -11.91 -4.29 15.91
N GLY A 127 -11.10 -4.86 15.03
CA GLY A 127 -11.51 -5.96 14.14
C GLY A 127 -11.49 -7.30 14.88
N THR A 128 -12.07 -8.32 14.25
CA THR A 128 -12.10 -9.70 14.77
C THR A 128 -10.75 -10.39 14.72
N ASP A 129 -9.83 -9.94 13.86
CA ASP A 129 -8.56 -10.60 13.54
C ASP A 129 -7.33 -9.90 14.15
N ASP A 130 -7.44 -9.43 15.39
CA ASP A 130 -6.38 -8.68 16.08
C ASP A 130 -5.87 -7.45 15.28
N SER A 131 -6.70 -6.99 14.34
CA SER A 131 -6.48 -5.79 13.57
C SER A 131 -7.33 -4.63 14.12
N THR A 132 -6.84 -3.42 13.92
CA THR A 132 -7.60 -2.22 14.27
C THR A 132 -8.01 -1.50 12.99
N HIS A 133 -9.26 -1.09 12.94
CA HIS A 133 -9.82 -0.33 11.83
C HIS A 133 -9.87 1.13 12.22
N PHE A 134 -9.09 1.96 11.54
CA PHE A 134 -9.18 3.40 11.61
C PHE A 134 -10.10 3.90 10.50
N ILE A 135 -11.16 4.57 10.86
CA ILE A 135 -12.14 5.14 9.94
C ILE A 135 -11.97 6.65 9.98
N PHE A 136 -11.49 7.24 8.89
CA PHE A 136 -11.32 8.68 8.77
C PHE A 136 -12.45 9.28 7.96
N PHE A 137 -13.09 10.30 8.49
CA PHE A 137 -14.08 11.12 7.79
C PHE A 137 -13.40 12.40 7.29
N TYR A 138 -13.48 12.66 5.99
CA TYR A 138 -12.83 13.82 5.38
C TYR A 138 -13.74 14.52 4.40
N ARG A 139 -13.49 15.81 4.15
CA ARG A 139 -14.22 16.62 3.18
C ARG A 139 -13.31 17.09 2.06
N ASN A 140 -13.70 16.87 0.82
CA ASN A 140 -12.97 17.38 -0.34
C ASN A 140 -13.15 18.89 -0.54
N SER A 141 -14.30 19.43 -0.13
CA SER A 141 -14.58 20.87 -0.08
C SER A 141 -15.49 21.17 1.12
N ALA A 142 -15.57 22.44 1.51
CA ALA A 142 -16.40 22.87 2.63
C ALA A 142 -17.90 22.55 2.46
N LYS A 143 -18.37 22.46 1.21
CA LYS A 143 -19.77 22.15 0.85
C LYS A 143 -20.02 20.68 0.53
N ALA A 144 -18.97 19.84 0.43
CA ALA A 144 -19.11 18.44 0.11
C ALA A 144 -19.55 17.62 1.34
N SER A 145 -20.35 16.59 1.11
CA SER A 145 -20.63 15.57 2.12
C SER A 145 -19.33 14.90 2.58
N PRO A 146 -19.22 14.54 3.87
CA PRO A 146 -18.05 13.80 4.36
C PRO A 146 -17.89 12.48 3.60
N ALA A 147 -16.69 12.23 3.10
CA ALA A 147 -16.30 10.95 2.56
C ALA A 147 -15.62 10.14 3.65
N ARG A 148 -15.68 8.81 3.52
CA ARG A 148 -15.10 7.86 4.46
C ARG A 148 -13.88 7.17 3.83
N MET A 149 -12.84 6.98 4.63
CA MET A 149 -11.67 6.20 4.29
C MET A 149 -11.35 5.23 5.42
N ASP A 150 -11.29 3.95 5.10
CA ASP A 150 -10.97 2.89 6.05
C ASP A 150 -9.50 2.50 5.90
N VAL A 151 -8.80 2.45 7.03
CA VAL A 151 -7.41 1.99 7.11
C VAL A 151 -7.33 0.84 8.10
N HIS A 152 -7.01 -0.34 7.61
CA HIS A 152 -6.82 -1.52 8.44
C HIS A 152 -5.38 -1.56 8.92
N VAL A 153 -5.18 -1.66 10.21
CA VAL A 153 -3.87 -1.56 10.85
C VAL A 153 -3.62 -2.83 11.66
N PRO A 154 -2.52 -3.54 11.41
CA PRO A 154 -2.14 -4.66 12.26
C PRO A 154 -1.83 -4.17 13.68
N ALA A 155 -2.06 -5.03 14.69
CA ALA A 155 -1.85 -4.69 16.10
C ALA A 155 -0.44 -4.14 16.36
N THR A 156 0.57 -4.66 15.67
CA THR A 156 1.97 -4.21 15.80
C THR A 156 2.22 -2.75 15.39
N GLN A 157 1.30 -2.15 14.63
CA GLN A 157 1.43 -0.77 14.15
C GLN A 157 0.35 0.16 14.74
N HIS A 158 -0.54 -0.37 15.58
CA HIS A 158 -1.64 0.38 16.18
C HIS A 158 -1.14 1.62 16.93
N ASP A 159 -0.23 1.41 17.90
CA ASP A 159 0.26 2.49 18.77
C ASP A 159 1.02 3.55 17.98
N ALA A 160 1.80 3.12 16.98
CA ALA A 160 2.54 4.04 16.12
C ALA A 160 1.59 4.94 15.30
N LEU A 161 0.51 4.36 14.74
CA LEU A 161 -0.48 5.15 14.00
C LEU A 161 -1.28 6.02 14.94
N MET A 162 -1.72 5.51 16.09
CA MET A 162 -2.49 6.26 17.09
C MET A 162 -1.72 7.50 17.55
N HIS A 163 -0.44 7.36 17.88
CA HIS A 163 0.42 8.49 18.26
C HIS A 163 0.52 9.56 17.15
N ILE A 164 0.59 9.14 15.87
CA ILE A 164 0.61 10.09 14.75
C ILE A 164 -0.73 10.81 14.63
N VAL A 165 -1.85 10.09 14.74
CA VAL A 165 -3.21 10.62 14.64
C VAL A 165 -3.46 11.64 15.74
N GLU A 166 -3.21 11.29 17.00
CA GLU A 166 -3.34 12.19 18.15
C GLU A 166 -2.51 13.47 17.94
N ARG A 167 -1.25 13.32 17.61
CA ARG A 167 -0.38 14.49 17.38
C ARG A 167 -0.85 15.41 16.25
N LYS A 168 -1.46 14.84 15.18
CA LYS A 168 -1.86 15.62 13.98
C LYS A 168 -3.29 16.14 14.05
N LEU A 169 -4.20 15.44 14.71
CA LEU A 169 -5.62 15.77 14.74
C LEU A 169 -6.04 16.39 16.08
N ASP A 170 -5.63 15.84 17.22
CA ASP A 170 -6.08 16.32 18.53
C ASP A 170 -5.54 17.71 18.83
N ALA A 171 -4.29 17.99 18.47
CA ALA A 171 -3.74 19.36 18.59
C ALA A 171 -4.55 20.38 17.79
N ARG A 172 -5.10 19.98 16.62
CA ARG A 172 -5.94 20.82 15.78
C ARG A 172 -7.34 20.99 16.38
N PHE A 173 -7.92 19.92 16.89
CA PHE A 173 -9.23 19.98 17.54
C PHE A 173 -9.19 20.83 18.81
N ALA A 174 -8.13 20.72 19.61
CA ALA A 174 -7.94 21.59 20.78
C ALA A 174 -7.90 23.08 20.40
N VAL A 175 -7.19 23.45 19.33
CA VAL A 175 -7.13 24.83 18.83
C VAL A 175 -8.50 25.28 18.31
N ALA A 176 -9.24 24.42 17.61
CA ALA A 176 -10.57 24.76 17.09
C ALA A 176 -11.57 25.00 18.22
N VAL A 177 -11.55 24.16 19.24
CA VAL A 177 -12.38 24.28 20.45
C VAL A 177 -12.04 25.59 21.20
N GLN A 178 -10.76 25.88 21.42
CA GLN A 178 -10.34 27.11 22.08
C GLN A 178 -10.75 28.37 21.33
N LYS A 179 -10.69 28.33 19.99
CA LYS A 179 -11.15 29.43 19.14
C LYS A 179 -12.67 29.64 19.26
N ALA A 180 -13.45 28.57 19.28
CA ALA A 180 -14.91 28.63 19.43
C ALA A 180 -15.29 29.24 20.79
N TYR A 181 -14.63 28.84 21.88
CA TYR A 181 -14.86 29.43 23.19
C TYR A 181 -14.55 30.94 23.25
N ARG A 182 -13.41 31.36 22.64
CA ARG A 182 -13.07 32.80 22.62
C ARG A 182 -14.08 33.63 21.84
N THR A 183 -14.64 33.10 20.75
CA THR A 183 -15.65 33.83 19.94
C THR A 183 -16.95 33.99 20.69
N HIS A 184 -17.36 33.04 21.53
CA HIS A 184 -18.55 33.15 22.37
C HIS A 184 -18.36 34.13 23.53
N SER A 185 -17.18 34.14 24.17
CA SER A 185 -16.95 35.04 25.32
C SER A 185 -16.69 36.51 24.91
N SER A 186 -16.51 36.79 23.62
CA SER A 186 -16.37 38.16 23.09
C SER A 186 -17.68 38.75 22.59
N ALA A 187 -18.77 37.97 22.62
CA ALA A 187 -20.10 38.38 22.17
C ALA A 187 -21.09 38.70 23.32
N GLU A 188 -20.65 38.58 24.56
CA GLU A 188 -21.30 39.08 25.79
C GLU A 188 -20.65 40.39 26.24
#